data_af32566d82325ebbcd66d5903a097309
#
_entry.id   af32566d82325ebbcd66d5903a097309
#
_cell.length_a   1.000
_cell.length_b   1.000
_cell.length_c   1.000
_cell.angle_alpha   90.00
_cell.angle_beta   90.00
_cell.angle_gamma   90.00
#
_symmetry.space_group_name_H-M   'P 1'
#
loop_
_entity.id
_entity.type
_entity.pdbx_description
1 polymer ?
#
loop_
_entity_poly.entity_id
_entity_poly.type
_entity_poly.pdbx_seq_one_letter_code
_entity_poly.pdbx_strand_id
1 'polypeptide(L)'
;MYSVSPTQTELFHLRLLLLTVKGATSFNDLRTVNGEVYQSFSAACLALGLIENDDEWRRAMNEAAEWMMPRQLRRLFVRILLHCQPLHPEELWENFKVAMSEDYSRHFGILQGQQKAYAQIGTMLIAEGKSFTDFPQMEQLIGNYEEENYITLEDAMEIGTKQYKQLNNKQKVIVDLILNRLDNINHNSNCFYIDGPGGSGTAATLLPAGKTVHKTFGLPVSLFADSSSSIKIQSKEAQYLRETDIFIWDEAPMAPRYALEIIGRTLRDIMNNNLPFGGKIIILGGDFRQLLPIKLHGTRSEIVNLSIKFSYVWKYFTSFSLSKNMRVLPEENEFAKFLLNMGDGVLNDSNDNVHLPDNCIASINANIAEDIYDELIRNKEFNKMAKCAILSARNKDVDEINIQVVELLDTLEERIYTSIDSTENCSDNDEINEVILPEYLNSLSPSSLPPYKLRLKPNCIVMLIRNLSINEGLCNGTRLIIIELADHLLKCKILTGDKVGDIVFLNRITLYCENVYPFTFKRRQFPIKLAFAMTINKSQGQTFDKIGIDLRKDVFNHGQLYVGFSR
;
A
#
# COMPACT_ATOMS: atom_id res chain seq x y z
N MET A 1 2.99 -19.57 -33.65
CA MET A 1 4.46 -19.37 -33.55
C MET A 1 5.06 -20.49 -32.72
N TYR A 2 6.21 -21.01 -33.13
CA TYR A 2 6.89 -22.05 -32.33
C TYR A 2 7.41 -21.47 -31.02
N SER A 3 7.45 -22.26 -29.96
CA SER A 3 8.11 -21.88 -28.71
C SER A 3 9.62 -21.82 -28.92
N VAL A 4 10.28 -20.81 -28.37
CA VAL A 4 11.72 -20.61 -28.43
C VAL A 4 12.24 -20.52 -27.00
N SER A 5 13.24 -21.31 -26.65
CA SER A 5 13.84 -21.26 -25.31
C SER A 5 14.56 -19.94 -25.07
N PRO A 6 14.45 -19.34 -23.88
CA PRO A 6 15.24 -18.15 -23.49
C PRO A 6 16.75 -18.34 -23.61
N THR A 7 17.25 -19.58 -23.58
CA THR A 7 18.67 -19.90 -23.80
C THR A 7 19.13 -19.60 -25.23
N GLN A 8 18.20 -19.55 -26.20
CA GLN A 8 18.45 -19.11 -27.58
C GLN A 8 18.18 -17.59 -27.71
N THR A 9 19.01 -16.81 -27.07
CA THR A 9 18.80 -15.39 -26.75
C THR A 9 18.29 -14.56 -27.93
N GLU A 10 18.96 -14.54 -29.06
CA GLU A 10 18.56 -13.71 -30.23
C GLU A 10 17.24 -14.19 -30.88
N LEU A 11 17.00 -15.50 -30.96
CA LEU A 11 15.74 -16.04 -31.48
C LEU A 11 14.57 -15.78 -30.52
N PHE A 12 14.82 -15.85 -29.22
CA PHE A 12 13.85 -15.50 -28.20
C PHE A 12 13.47 -14.03 -28.27
N HIS A 13 14.44 -13.13 -28.39
CA HIS A 13 14.20 -11.70 -28.53
C HIS A 13 13.52 -11.33 -29.86
N LEU A 14 13.91 -11.98 -30.96
CA LEU A 14 13.19 -11.84 -32.23
C LEU A 14 11.71 -12.20 -32.08
N ARG A 15 11.42 -13.29 -31.37
CA ARG A 15 10.04 -13.71 -31.11
C ARG A 15 9.28 -12.68 -30.28
N LEU A 16 9.88 -12.09 -29.24
CA LEU A 16 9.28 -11.03 -28.44
C LEU A 16 8.92 -9.80 -29.30
N LEU A 17 9.83 -9.40 -30.19
CA LEU A 17 9.59 -8.29 -31.11
C LEU A 17 8.45 -8.58 -32.08
N LEU A 18 8.40 -9.80 -32.66
CA LEU A 18 7.31 -10.21 -33.57
C LEU A 18 5.94 -10.20 -32.91
N LEU A 19 5.87 -10.38 -31.58
CA LEU A 19 4.62 -10.31 -30.81
C LEU A 19 4.21 -8.89 -30.43
N THR A 20 5.18 -7.97 -30.39
CA THR A 20 4.98 -6.62 -29.85
C THR A 20 4.90 -5.57 -30.94
N VAL A 21 5.80 -5.65 -31.94
CA VAL A 21 5.89 -4.66 -33.03
C VAL A 21 4.87 -5.00 -34.12
N LYS A 22 3.91 -4.11 -34.33
CA LYS A 22 2.85 -4.28 -35.35
C LYS A 22 3.29 -3.70 -36.69
N GLY A 23 2.99 -4.44 -37.77
CA GLY A 23 3.18 -3.96 -39.14
C GLY A 23 4.63 -3.93 -39.61
N ALA A 24 5.56 -4.57 -38.91
CA ALA A 24 6.94 -4.69 -39.39
C ALA A 24 7.01 -5.51 -40.69
N THR A 25 7.71 -5.00 -41.68
CA THR A 25 7.88 -5.62 -43.02
C THR A 25 9.27 -6.21 -43.20
N SER A 26 10.21 -5.88 -42.30
CA SER A 26 11.58 -6.36 -42.34
C SER A 26 12.16 -6.59 -40.93
N PHE A 27 13.28 -7.31 -40.86
CA PHE A 27 14.04 -7.45 -39.62
C PHE A 27 14.61 -6.11 -39.11
N ASN A 28 14.85 -5.17 -39.99
CA ASN A 28 15.25 -3.82 -39.59
C ASN A 28 14.09 -3.06 -38.94
N ASP A 29 12.88 -3.20 -39.48
CA ASP A 29 11.68 -2.58 -38.88
C ASP A 29 11.45 -3.13 -37.46
N LEU A 30 11.63 -4.44 -37.26
CA LEU A 30 11.55 -5.05 -35.93
C LEU A 30 12.59 -4.51 -34.94
N ARG A 31 13.76 -4.10 -35.44
CA ARG A 31 14.83 -3.52 -34.63
C ARG A 31 14.78 -2.00 -34.55
N THR A 32 13.79 -1.36 -35.19
CA THR A 32 13.61 0.10 -35.17
C THR A 32 12.71 0.49 -34.01
N VAL A 33 13.25 1.24 -33.06
CA VAL A 33 12.51 1.76 -31.90
C VAL A 33 12.67 3.27 -31.88
N ASN A 34 11.56 4.01 -31.86
CA ASN A 34 11.53 5.48 -31.88
C ASN A 34 12.36 6.12 -33.02
N GLY A 35 12.46 5.43 -34.17
CA GLY A 35 13.20 5.90 -35.36
C GLY A 35 14.70 5.54 -35.36
N GLU A 36 15.21 4.88 -34.36
CA GLU A 36 16.59 4.37 -34.25
C GLU A 36 16.67 2.88 -34.55
N VAL A 37 17.60 2.43 -35.41
CA VAL A 37 17.79 1.02 -35.74
C VAL A 37 18.86 0.41 -34.85
N TYR A 38 18.48 -0.55 -34.03
CA TYR A 38 19.39 -1.28 -33.14
C TYR A 38 20.11 -2.44 -33.84
N GLN A 39 21.32 -2.77 -33.39
CA GLN A 39 22.17 -3.77 -34.05
C GLN A 39 21.72 -5.23 -33.81
N SER A 40 21.06 -5.49 -32.65
CA SER A 40 20.58 -6.82 -32.27
C SER A 40 19.11 -6.80 -31.87
N PHE A 41 18.46 -7.97 -31.91
CA PHE A 41 17.08 -8.09 -31.41
C PHE A 41 17.03 -7.91 -29.88
N SER A 42 18.10 -8.33 -29.19
CA SER A 42 18.25 -8.09 -27.76
C SER A 42 18.24 -6.60 -27.43
N ALA A 43 19.06 -5.80 -28.16
CA ALA A 43 19.11 -4.34 -27.96
C ALA A 43 17.78 -3.65 -28.25
N ALA A 44 17.05 -4.08 -29.28
CA ALA A 44 15.71 -3.56 -29.57
C ALA A 44 14.67 -3.96 -28.50
N CYS A 45 14.74 -5.20 -27.97
CA CYS A 45 13.91 -5.63 -26.86
C CYS A 45 14.19 -4.82 -25.59
N LEU A 46 15.45 -4.51 -25.30
CA LEU A 46 15.86 -3.63 -24.22
C LEU A 46 15.28 -2.23 -24.38
N ALA A 47 15.41 -1.67 -25.59
CA ALA A 47 14.89 -0.33 -25.90
C ALA A 47 13.37 -0.24 -25.79
N LEU A 48 12.65 -1.33 -26.06
CA LEU A 48 11.20 -1.46 -25.88
C LEU A 48 10.80 -1.84 -24.44
N GLY A 49 11.75 -2.11 -23.54
CA GLY A 49 11.45 -2.55 -22.18
C GLY A 49 10.85 -3.95 -22.09
N LEU A 50 11.15 -4.83 -23.02
CA LEU A 50 10.62 -6.21 -23.08
C LEU A 50 11.47 -7.22 -22.28
N ILE A 51 12.66 -6.83 -21.87
CA ILE A 51 13.57 -7.65 -21.05
C ILE A 51 14.16 -6.84 -19.91
N GLU A 52 14.51 -7.52 -18.82
CA GLU A 52 15.05 -6.89 -17.60
C GLU A 52 16.53 -6.51 -17.77
N ASN A 53 16.85 -5.26 -17.42
CA ASN A 53 18.22 -4.77 -17.20
C ASN A 53 18.16 -3.50 -16.33
N ASP A 54 19.33 -2.98 -15.95
CA ASP A 54 19.46 -1.73 -15.19
C ASP A 54 19.25 -0.48 -16.05
N ASP A 55 19.16 -0.59 -17.37
CA ASP A 55 18.92 0.54 -18.28
C ASP A 55 17.60 1.24 -18.00
N GLU A 56 16.58 0.51 -17.55
CA GLU A 56 15.30 1.10 -17.15
C GLU A 56 15.50 2.07 -15.97
N TRP A 57 16.30 1.69 -14.99
CA TRP A 57 16.58 2.54 -13.82
C TRP A 57 17.42 3.74 -14.19
N ARG A 58 18.38 3.57 -15.11
CA ARG A 58 19.16 4.67 -15.65
C ARG A 58 18.28 5.66 -16.42
N ARG A 59 17.34 5.17 -17.25
CA ARG A 59 16.37 6.02 -17.96
C ARG A 59 15.44 6.74 -16.99
N ALA A 60 14.89 6.03 -16.01
CA ALA A 60 14.06 6.64 -14.97
C ALA A 60 14.81 7.73 -14.20
N MET A 61 16.07 7.50 -13.86
CA MET A 61 16.91 8.51 -13.19
C MET A 61 17.24 9.70 -14.10
N ASN A 62 17.43 9.50 -15.43
CA ASN A 62 17.62 10.57 -16.38
C ASN A 62 16.36 11.45 -16.49
N GLU A 63 15.17 10.86 -16.69
CA GLU A 63 13.90 11.59 -16.67
C GLU A 63 13.71 12.33 -15.33
N ALA A 64 14.06 11.68 -14.22
CA ALA A 64 13.98 12.27 -12.89
C ALA A 64 14.90 13.48 -12.71
N ALA A 65 16.12 13.42 -13.25
CA ALA A 65 17.10 14.51 -13.12
C ALA A 65 16.63 15.82 -13.79
N GLU A 66 15.73 15.73 -14.78
CA GLU A 66 15.13 16.90 -15.43
C GLU A 66 14.02 17.55 -14.57
N TRP A 67 13.35 16.77 -13.73
CA TRP A 67 12.12 17.17 -13.02
C TRP A 67 12.29 17.36 -11.52
N MET A 68 13.29 16.71 -10.93
CA MET A 68 13.43 16.58 -9.49
C MET A 68 14.54 17.42 -8.90
N MET A 69 14.28 17.93 -7.71
CA MET A 69 15.33 18.50 -6.88
C MET A 69 16.27 17.40 -6.33
N PRO A 70 17.55 17.71 -6.02
CA PRO A 70 18.53 16.70 -5.59
C PRO A 70 18.08 15.76 -4.48
N ARG A 71 17.38 16.29 -3.46
CA ARG A 71 16.83 15.47 -2.37
C ARG A 71 15.77 14.47 -2.84
N GLN A 72 14.91 14.85 -3.79
CA GLN A 72 13.90 13.96 -4.37
C GLN A 72 14.57 12.87 -5.22
N LEU A 73 15.64 13.23 -5.94
CA LEU A 73 16.40 12.28 -6.74
C LEU A 73 17.10 11.23 -5.86
N ARG A 74 17.65 11.62 -4.69
CA ARG A 74 18.18 10.68 -3.69
C ARG A 74 17.10 9.72 -3.16
N ARG A 75 15.89 10.23 -2.92
CA ARG A 75 14.74 9.37 -2.52
C ARG A 75 14.34 8.38 -3.59
N LEU A 76 14.32 8.80 -4.85
CA LEU A 76 14.06 7.89 -5.98
C LEU A 76 15.14 6.81 -6.07
N PHE A 77 16.41 7.19 -5.93
CA PHE A 77 17.53 6.26 -5.93
C PHE A 77 17.40 5.21 -4.82
N VAL A 78 17.07 5.63 -3.58
CA VAL A 78 16.82 4.72 -2.46
C VAL A 78 15.66 3.76 -2.77
N ARG A 79 14.56 4.24 -3.36
CA ARG A 79 13.43 3.37 -3.76
C ARG A 79 13.84 2.35 -4.83
N ILE A 80 14.66 2.75 -5.79
CA ILE A 80 15.22 1.83 -6.79
C ILE A 80 16.05 0.74 -6.10
N LEU A 81 16.92 1.11 -5.17
CA LEU A 81 17.69 0.13 -4.39
C LEU A 81 16.78 -0.86 -3.64
N LEU A 82 15.75 -0.35 -2.95
CA LEU A 82 14.88 -1.17 -2.09
C LEU A 82 13.92 -2.08 -2.85
N HIS A 83 13.38 -1.62 -3.97
CA HIS A 83 12.27 -2.30 -4.65
C HIS A 83 12.60 -2.86 -6.03
N CYS A 84 13.73 -2.48 -6.61
CA CYS A 84 14.12 -2.89 -7.95
C CYS A 84 15.35 -3.78 -7.98
N GLN A 85 16.17 -3.78 -6.93
CA GLN A 85 17.38 -4.58 -6.81
C GLN A 85 18.28 -4.50 -8.06
N PRO A 86 18.78 -3.29 -8.41
CA PRO A 86 19.62 -3.13 -9.58
C PRO A 86 20.87 -4.01 -9.49
N LEU A 87 21.33 -4.52 -10.64
CA LEU A 87 22.52 -5.37 -10.72
C LEU A 87 23.80 -4.59 -10.40
N HIS A 88 23.86 -3.33 -10.85
CA HIS A 88 25.01 -2.43 -10.71
C HIS A 88 24.60 -1.10 -10.04
N PRO A 89 24.19 -1.10 -8.74
CA PRO A 89 23.78 0.09 -8.03
C PRO A 89 24.92 1.14 -7.91
N GLU A 90 26.18 0.69 -7.87
CA GLU A 90 27.37 1.55 -7.86
C GLU A 90 27.50 2.37 -9.15
N GLU A 91 27.24 1.77 -10.31
CA GLU A 91 27.25 2.51 -11.59
C GLU A 91 26.13 3.53 -11.65
N LEU A 92 24.96 3.18 -11.13
CA LEU A 92 23.82 4.10 -11.06
C LEU A 92 24.16 5.30 -10.16
N TRP A 93 24.80 5.08 -9.01
CA TRP A 93 25.31 6.18 -8.16
C TRP A 93 26.33 7.05 -8.90
N GLU A 94 27.35 6.44 -9.51
CA GLU A 94 28.41 7.16 -10.23
C GLU A 94 27.86 8.06 -11.33
N ASN A 95 26.86 7.58 -12.09
CA ASN A 95 26.25 8.33 -13.18
C ASN A 95 25.45 9.53 -12.69
N PHE A 96 24.84 9.47 -11.50
CA PHE A 96 23.91 10.50 -11.02
C PHE A 96 24.38 11.25 -9.75
N LYS A 97 25.55 10.93 -9.18
CA LYS A 97 26.06 11.55 -7.96
C LYS A 97 26.14 13.09 -8.02
N VAL A 98 26.44 13.66 -9.19
CA VAL A 98 26.51 15.11 -9.39
C VAL A 98 25.13 15.73 -9.21
N ALA A 99 24.12 15.21 -9.91
CA ALA A 99 22.74 15.69 -9.81
C ALA A 99 22.16 15.46 -8.41
N MET A 100 22.45 14.31 -7.79
CA MET A 100 22.00 13.99 -6.43
C MET A 100 22.68 14.82 -5.33
N SER A 101 23.80 15.46 -5.58
CA SER A 101 24.57 16.22 -4.60
C SER A 101 24.59 17.73 -4.83
N GLU A 102 23.90 18.23 -5.85
CA GLU A 102 23.98 19.64 -6.26
C GLU A 102 23.65 20.62 -5.13
N ASP A 103 22.64 20.34 -4.31
CA ASP A 103 22.24 21.15 -3.16
C ASP A 103 23.34 21.25 -2.11
N TYR A 104 24.02 20.18 -1.80
CA TYR A 104 25.16 20.17 -0.89
C TYR A 104 26.42 20.75 -1.53
N SER A 105 26.67 20.49 -2.81
CA SER A 105 27.86 20.93 -3.53
C SER A 105 27.95 22.45 -3.64
N ARG A 106 26.81 23.14 -3.69
CA ARG A 106 26.72 24.61 -3.68
C ARG A 106 27.24 25.23 -2.38
N HIS A 107 27.16 24.53 -1.26
CA HIS A 107 27.56 25.03 0.06
C HIS A 107 28.90 24.50 0.54
N PHE A 108 29.25 23.25 0.18
CA PHE A 108 30.41 22.54 0.76
C PHE A 108 31.48 22.18 -0.28
N GLY A 109 31.27 22.53 -1.57
CA GLY A 109 32.12 22.07 -2.67
C GLY A 109 31.80 20.65 -3.13
N ILE A 110 32.30 20.30 -4.32
CA ILE A 110 31.85 19.07 -5.03
C ILE A 110 32.12 17.81 -4.21
N LEU A 111 33.35 17.60 -3.73
CA LEU A 111 33.72 16.34 -3.04
C LEU A 111 32.94 16.14 -1.73
N GLN A 112 32.90 17.18 -0.88
CA GLN A 112 32.16 17.12 0.37
C GLN A 112 30.66 17.07 0.14
N GLY A 113 30.14 17.72 -0.91
CA GLY A 113 28.74 17.65 -1.30
C GLY A 113 28.32 16.22 -1.67
N GLN A 114 29.13 15.52 -2.46
CA GLN A 114 28.88 14.12 -2.81
C GLN A 114 28.91 13.21 -1.59
N GLN A 115 29.87 13.39 -0.68
CA GLN A 115 29.94 12.62 0.57
C GLN A 115 28.70 12.82 1.45
N LYS A 116 28.22 14.07 1.60
CA LYS A 116 27.00 14.37 2.35
C LYS A 116 25.75 13.77 1.70
N ALA A 117 25.64 13.83 0.37
CA ALA A 117 24.53 13.22 -0.36
C ALA A 117 24.53 11.70 -0.18
N TYR A 118 25.68 11.06 -0.24
CA TYR A 118 25.84 9.62 -0.01
C TYR A 118 25.50 9.23 1.43
N ALA A 119 25.97 9.99 2.42
CA ALA A 119 25.61 9.79 3.82
C ALA A 119 24.09 9.92 4.05
N GLN A 120 23.42 10.89 3.41
CA GLN A 120 21.97 11.03 3.49
C GLN A 120 21.22 9.85 2.87
N ILE A 121 21.73 9.27 1.77
CA ILE A 121 21.19 8.02 1.21
C ILE A 121 21.28 6.90 2.26
N GLY A 122 22.41 6.77 2.95
CA GLY A 122 22.57 5.83 4.06
C GLY A 122 21.53 6.02 5.18
N THR A 123 21.30 7.27 5.59
CA THR A 123 20.24 7.62 6.57
C THR A 123 18.84 7.21 6.09
N MET A 124 18.54 7.47 4.81
CA MET A 124 17.25 7.07 4.21
C MET A 124 17.08 5.56 4.17
N LEU A 125 18.13 4.79 3.86
CA LEU A 125 18.12 3.32 3.89
C LEU A 125 17.84 2.80 5.31
N ILE A 126 18.48 3.38 6.34
CA ILE A 126 18.28 2.99 7.74
C ILE A 126 16.83 3.24 8.17
N ALA A 127 16.23 4.35 7.78
CA ALA A 127 14.83 4.65 8.07
C ALA A 127 13.85 3.59 7.50
N GLU A 128 14.25 2.90 6.41
CA GLU A 128 13.49 1.78 5.83
C GLU A 128 13.96 0.39 6.34
N GLY A 129 14.89 0.36 7.31
CA GLY A 129 15.40 -0.86 7.95
C GLY A 129 16.46 -1.59 7.12
N LYS A 130 17.14 -0.88 6.23
CA LYS A 130 18.23 -1.36 5.38
C LYS A 130 19.50 -0.52 5.61
N SER A 131 20.63 -0.98 5.06
CA SER A 131 21.90 -0.25 5.11
C SER A 131 22.71 -0.55 3.86
N PHE A 132 23.84 0.12 3.66
CA PHE A 132 24.75 -0.19 2.56
C PHE A 132 25.30 -1.63 2.62
N THR A 133 25.29 -2.28 3.79
CA THR A 133 25.69 -3.68 3.91
C THR A 133 24.75 -4.64 3.17
N ASP A 134 23.50 -4.23 2.92
CA ASP A 134 22.55 -4.97 2.07
C ASP A 134 22.88 -4.82 0.57
N PHE A 135 23.77 -3.89 0.20
CA PHE A 135 24.21 -3.59 -1.16
C PHE A 135 25.75 -3.65 -1.23
N PRO A 136 26.35 -4.85 -1.28
CA PRO A 136 27.81 -5.02 -1.16
C PRO A 136 28.62 -4.32 -2.27
N GLN A 137 28.01 -4.05 -3.43
CA GLN A 137 28.61 -3.32 -4.54
C GLN A 137 28.79 -1.82 -4.25
N MET A 138 27.99 -1.27 -3.32
CA MET A 138 28.06 0.11 -2.92
C MET A 138 29.21 0.35 -1.92
N GLU A 139 29.77 1.57 -1.91
CA GLU A 139 30.79 1.95 -0.93
C GLU A 139 30.24 1.84 0.49
N GLN A 140 30.97 1.12 1.37
CA GLN A 140 30.55 0.88 2.74
C GLN A 140 30.96 2.07 3.62
N LEU A 141 30.01 2.83 4.13
CA LEU A 141 30.27 3.90 5.09
C LEU A 141 30.34 3.35 6.52
N ILE A 142 31.46 3.58 7.17
CA ILE A 142 31.67 3.29 8.59
C ILE A 142 31.42 4.59 9.36
N GLY A 143 30.24 4.77 9.94
CA GLY A 143 29.91 5.95 10.73
C GLY A 143 28.52 5.91 11.35
N ASN A 144 28.33 6.63 12.46
CA ASN A 144 27.02 6.90 13.03
C ASN A 144 26.30 7.89 12.13
N TYR A 145 25.18 7.49 11.55
CA TYR A 145 24.27 8.38 10.86
C TYR A 145 23.41 9.08 11.92
N GLU A 146 23.44 10.40 11.96
CA GLU A 146 22.52 11.16 12.80
C GLU A 146 21.09 10.96 12.26
N GLU A 147 20.22 10.39 13.09
CA GLU A 147 18.79 10.32 12.81
C GLU A 147 18.21 11.75 12.91
N GLU A 148 17.95 12.37 11.77
CA GLU A 148 17.12 13.57 11.71
C GLU A 148 15.66 13.16 11.89
N ASN A 149 15.10 13.39 13.05
CA ASN A 149 13.69 13.59 13.43
C ASN A 149 13.33 12.90 14.76
N TYR A 150 13.92 13.35 15.84
CA TYR A 150 13.27 13.17 17.14
C TYR A 150 12.39 14.42 17.41
N ILE A 151 11.08 14.18 17.57
CA ILE A 151 10.23 15.15 18.25
C ILE A 151 10.84 15.33 19.65
N THR A 152 11.20 16.54 20.03
CA THR A 152 11.74 16.78 21.36
C THR A 152 10.70 16.42 22.41
N LEU A 153 11.12 16.07 23.64
CA LEU A 153 10.19 15.78 24.71
C LEU A 153 9.24 16.96 24.97
N GLU A 154 9.73 18.19 24.84
CA GLU A 154 8.96 19.43 25.00
C GLU A 154 7.88 19.56 23.91
N ASP A 155 8.22 19.33 22.64
CA ASP A 155 7.26 19.33 21.54
C ASP A 155 6.19 18.24 21.71
N ALA A 156 6.61 17.03 22.10
CA ALA A 156 5.70 15.93 22.37
C ALA A 156 4.71 16.25 23.50
N MET A 157 5.20 16.89 24.59
CA MET A 157 4.35 17.32 25.71
C MET A 157 3.38 18.43 25.32
N GLU A 158 3.80 19.39 24.50
CA GLU A 158 2.94 20.47 23.99
C GLU A 158 1.82 19.89 23.11
N ILE A 159 2.18 19.04 22.16
CA ILE A 159 1.23 18.35 21.27
C ILE A 159 0.26 17.53 22.08
N GLY A 160 0.73 16.69 23.01
CA GLY A 160 -0.07 15.84 23.85
C GLY A 160 -1.05 16.63 24.73
N THR A 161 -0.59 17.73 25.34
CA THR A 161 -1.43 18.63 26.16
C THR A 161 -2.54 19.27 25.32
N LYS A 162 -2.22 19.72 24.10
CA LYS A 162 -3.20 20.30 23.18
C LYS A 162 -4.26 19.28 22.75
N GLN A 163 -3.83 18.07 22.39
CA GLN A 163 -4.72 16.97 22.01
C GLN A 163 -5.61 16.53 23.18
N TYR A 164 -5.05 16.40 24.38
CA TYR A 164 -5.81 16.02 25.57
C TYR A 164 -6.95 16.99 25.89
N LYS A 165 -6.73 18.30 25.68
CA LYS A 165 -7.79 19.31 25.87
C LYS A 165 -8.97 19.13 24.92
N GLN A 166 -8.75 18.59 23.74
CA GLN A 166 -9.78 18.36 22.71
C GLN A 166 -10.63 17.10 22.95
N LEU A 167 -10.20 16.22 23.86
CA LEU A 167 -10.91 14.99 24.17
C LEU A 167 -12.24 15.28 24.89
N ASN A 168 -13.28 14.52 24.54
CA ASN A 168 -14.54 14.51 25.29
C ASN A 168 -14.38 13.75 26.63
N ASN A 169 -15.38 13.87 27.51
CA ASN A 169 -15.29 13.29 28.87
C ASN A 169 -15.05 11.77 28.87
N LYS A 170 -15.68 11.01 27.95
CA LYS A 170 -15.47 9.55 27.87
C LYS A 170 -14.07 9.22 27.41
N GLN A 171 -13.56 9.93 26.42
CA GLN A 171 -12.20 9.75 25.91
C GLN A 171 -11.17 10.09 27.02
N LYS A 172 -11.37 11.18 27.77
CA LYS A 172 -10.50 11.54 28.90
C LYS A 172 -10.44 10.45 29.95
N VAL A 173 -11.56 9.90 30.37
CA VAL A 173 -11.61 8.79 31.34
C VAL A 173 -10.79 7.59 30.87
N ILE A 174 -10.85 7.23 29.58
CA ILE A 174 -10.07 6.12 29.03
C ILE A 174 -8.57 6.46 29.04
N VAL A 175 -8.19 7.66 28.57
CA VAL A 175 -6.78 8.10 28.55
C VAL A 175 -6.22 8.16 29.96
N ASP A 176 -6.93 8.75 30.92
CA ASP A 176 -6.50 8.83 32.31
C ASP A 176 -6.31 7.45 32.93
N LEU A 177 -7.20 6.50 32.61
CA LEU A 177 -7.08 5.12 33.10
C LEU A 177 -5.83 4.43 32.50
N ILE A 178 -5.53 4.65 31.22
CA ILE A 178 -4.34 4.10 30.57
C ILE A 178 -3.06 4.73 31.18
N LEU A 179 -3.03 6.05 31.34
CA LEU A 179 -1.89 6.75 31.95
C LEU A 179 -1.64 6.30 33.39
N ASN A 180 -2.69 6.14 34.20
CA ASN A 180 -2.56 5.61 35.57
C ASN A 180 -2.02 4.17 35.59
N ARG A 181 -2.13 3.40 34.51
CA ARG A 181 -1.54 2.05 34.42
C ARG A 181 -0.05 2.09 34.10
N LEU A 182 0.45 3.11 33.44
CA LEU A 182 1.90 3.32 33.25
C LEU A 182 2.61 3.48 34.60
N ASP A 183 2.00 4.21 35.51
CA ASP A 183 2.57 4.44 36.84
C ASP A 183 2.51 3.18 37.75
N ASN A 184 1.65 2.20 37.42
CA ASN A 184 1.38 1.02 38.26
C ASN A 184 1.40 -0.27 37.39
N ILE A 185 2.57 -0.67 36.90
CA ILE A 185 2.78 -1.77 35.93
C ILE A 185 2.38 -3.17 36.48
N ASN A 186 2.19 -3.35 37.80
CA ASN A 186 1.95 -4.64 38.46
C ASN A 186 0.48 -5.11 38.47
N HIS A 187 -0.38 -4.60 37.61
CA HIS A 187 -1.78 -5.02 37.52
C HIS A 187 -2.02 -6.13 36.49
N ASN A 188 -2.90 -7.09 36.81
CA ASN A 188 -3.25 -8.23 35.97
C ASN A 188 -4.02 -7.88 34.66
N SER A 189 -4.33 -6.61 34.40
CA SER A 189 -5.13 -6.18 33.24
C SER A 189 -4.58 -4.88 32.66
N ASN A 190 -3.62 -5.04 31.74
CA ASN A 190 -3.04 -3.95 30.94
C ASN A 190 -3.52 -4.00 29.48
N CYS A 191 -4.67 -4.65 29.22
CA CYS A 191 -5.20 -4.84 27.88
C CYS A 191 -6.53 -4.11 27.75
N PHE A 192 -6.66 -3.25 26.75
CA PHE A 192 -7.81 -2.39 26.51
C PHE A 192 -8.30 -2.55 25.07
N TYR A 193 -9.62 -2.65 24.91
CA TYR A 193 -10.27 -2.59 23.61
C TYR A 193 -11.20 -1.38 23.56
N ILE A 194 -11.03 -0.52 22.57
CA ILE A 194 -11.83 0.70 22.36
C ILE A 194 -12.69 0.48 21.12
N ASP A 195 -13.99 0.27 21.33
CA ASP A 195 -15.00 0.17 20.29
C ASP A 195 -15.46 1.58 19.88
N GLY A 196 -15.23 1.94 18.63
CA GLY A 196 -15.60 3.25 18.11
C GLY A 196 -16.34 3.14 16.77
N PRO A 197 -17.65 3.45 16.68
CA PRO A 197 -18.36 3.46 15.41
C PRO A 197 -17.83 4.57 14.50
N GLY A 198 -17.67 4.24 13.21
CA GLY A 198 -17.34 5.21 12.16
C GLY A 198 -15.88 5.33 11.82
N GLY A 199 -15.24 4.23 11.48
CA GLY A 199 -13.99 4.07 10.71
C GLY A 199 -12.88 5.09 11.00
N SER A 200 -11.77 4.62 11.47
CA SER A 200 -10.53 5.39 11.52
C SER A 200 -9.95 5.54 10.11
N GLY A 201 -9.35 6.67 9.82
CA GLY A 201 -8.50 6.83 8.65
C GLY A 201 -7.30 5.88 8.70
N THR A 202 -6.49 5.83 7.66
CA THR A 202 -5.26 5.03 7.55
C THR A 202 -4.44 5.06 8.85
N ALA A 203 -4.72 4.12 9.74
CA ALA A 203 -4.32 4.14 11.14
C ALA A 203 -2.80 4.23 11.34
N ALA A 204 -2.03 3.52 10.51
CA ALA A 204 -0.57 3.52 10.61
C ALA A 204 0.07 4.85 10.21
N THR A 205 -0.59 5.66 9.38
CA THR A 205 -0.07 6.98 8.95
C THR A 205 -0.48 8.10 9.91
N LEU A 206 -1.55 7.89 10.69
CA LEU A 206 -2.02 8.87 11.68
C LEU A 206 -1.25 8.82 13.01
N LEU A 207 -0.54 7.72 13.27
CA LEU A 207 0.30 7.57 14.46
C LEU A 207 1.74 7.98 14.12
N PRO A 208 2.38 8.85 14.90
CA PRO A 208 3.79 9.19 14.72
C PRO A 208 4.63 7.91 14.64
N ALA A 209 5.43 7.77 13.57
CA ALA A 209 6.25 6.57 13.29
C ALA A 209 5.46 5.25 13.25
N GLY A 210 4.17 5.29 12.87
CA GLY A 210 3.30 4.10 12.79
C GLY A 210 3.87 3.05 11.82
N LYS A 211 3.76 1.78 12.21
CA LYS A 211 4.18 0.60 11.42
C LYS A 211 3.05 -0.41 11.33
N THR A 212 3.07 -1.26 10.30
CA THR A 212 2.12 -2.37 10.26
C THR A 212 2.43 -3.38 11.36
N VAL A 213 1.40 -4.03 11.90
CA VAL A 213 1.55 -5.05 12.94
C VAL A 213 2.47 -6.21 12.49
N HIS A 214 2.41 -6.57 11.20
CA HIS A 214 3.28 -7.59 10.62
C HIS A 214 4.77 -7.20 10.72
N LYS A 215 5.10 -5.95 10.35
CA LYS A 215 6.49 -5.45 10.43
C LYS A 215 6.94 -5.30 11.88
N THR A 216 6.06 -4.79 12.77
CA THR A 216 6.42 -4.55 14.17
C THR A 216 6.72 -5.84 14.94
N PHE A 217 5.91 -6.88 14.71
CA PHE A 217 6.02 -8.14 15.46
C PHE A 217 6.57 -9.31 14.62
N GLY A 218 7.09 -9.05 13.42
CA GLY A 218 7.66 -10.08 12.54
C GLY A 218 6.65 -11.19 12.21
N LEU A 219 5.39 -10.83 11.95
CA LEU A 219 4.34 -11.81 11.66
C LEU A 219 4.43 -12.28 10.21
N PRO A 220 4.28 -13.59 9.92
CA PRO A 220 4.18 -14.07 8.55
C PRO A 220 2.90 -13.57 7.86
N VAL A 221 2.92 -13.48 6.53
CA VAL A 221 1.75 -13.00 5.77
C VAL A 221 0.55 -13.94 5.91
N SER A 222 0.80 -15.26 5.90
CA SER A 222 -0.23 -16.28 6.17
C SER A 222 -0.15 -16.69 7.64
N LEU A 223 -1.24 -16.47 8.38
CA LEU A 223 -1.30 -16.72 9.82
C LEU A 223 -2.12 -17.97 10.12
N PHE A 224 -1.51 -18.92 10.81
CA PHE A 224 -2.11 -20.16 11.28
C PHE A 224 -1.95 -20.29 12.81
N ALA A 225 -2.59 -21.28 13.41
CA ALA A 225 -2.56 -21.50 14.86
C ALA A 225 -1.13 -21.79 15.38
N ASP A 226 -0.30 -22.41 14.59
CA ASP A 226 1.09 -22.81 14.86
C ASP A 226 2.12 -21.78 14.39
N SER A 227 1.69 -20.72 13.71
CA SER A 227 2.60 -19.66 13.26
C SER A 227 3.33 -18.99 14.43
N SER A 228 4.55 -18.56 14.18
CA SER A 228 5.41 -17.85 15.14
C SER A 228 5.98 -16.57 14.53
N SER A 229 6.40 -15.66 15.41
CA SER A 229 7.14 -14.46 15.00
C SER A 229 8.53 -14.83 14.48
N SER A 230 9.02 -14.09 13.49
CA SER A 230 10.40 -14.20 12.99
C SER A 230 11.42 -13.47 13.88
N ILE A 231 10.99 -12.72 14.89
CA ILE A 231 11.86 -11.94 15.78
C ILE A 231 12.62 -12.87 16.71
N LYS A 232 13.95 -12.79 16.68
CA LYS A 232 14.82 -13.50 17.61
C LYS A 232 14.95 -12.71 18.92
N ILE A 233 14.91 -13.38 20.08
CA ILE A 233 14.91 -12.75 21.43
C ILE A 233 16.12 -11.83 21.66
N GLN A 234 17.25 -12.09 20.99
CA GLN A 234 18.48 -11.30 21.13
C GLN A 234 18.65 -10.24 20.03
N SER A 235 17.66 -10.04 19.16
CA SER A 235 17.74 -9.07 18.06
C SER A 235 17.46 -7.64 18.55
N LYS A 236 17.84 -6.65 17.70
CA LYS A 236 17.52 -5.24 17.94
C LYS A 236 16.01 -4.98 17.97
N GLU A 237 15.26 -5.72 17.15
CA GLU A 237 13.80 -5.66 17.13
C GLU A 237 13.21 -6.11 18.47
N ALA A 238 13.73 -7.21 19.05
CA ALA A 238 13.30 -7.67 20.37
C ALA A 238 13.65 -6.66 21.47
N GLN A 239 14.82 -6.01 21.38
CA GLN A 239 15.18 -4.95 22.31
C GLN A 239 14.23 -3.75 22.20
N TYR A 240 13.89 -3.31 20.99
CA TYR A 240 12.90 -2.25 20.76
C TYR A 240 11.54 -2.61 21.37
N LEU A 241 11.05 -3.84 21.18
CA LEU A 241 9.79 -4.30 21.79
C LEU A 241 9.89 -4.37 23.33
N ARG A 242 11.07 -4.70 23.88
CA ARG A 242 11.31 -4.72 25.33
C ARG A 242 11.27 -3.33 25.95
N GLU A 243 11.75 -2.32 25.26
CA GLU A 243 11.80 -0.93 25.70
C GLU A 243 10.46 -0.20 25.51
N THR A 244 9.59 -0.69 24.61
CA THR A 244 8.27 -0.11 24.35
C THR A 244 7.29 -0.45 25.47
N ASP A 245 6.65 0.52 26.10
CA ASP A 245 5.70 0.32 27.20
C ASP A 245 4.27 0.13 26.74
N ILE A 246 3.86 0.82 25.68
CA ILE A 246 2.50 0.81 25.14
C ILE A 246 2.51 0.42 23.66
N PHE A 247 1.63 -0.51 23.29
CA PHE A 247 1.33 -0.84 21.90
C PHE A 247 -0.10 -0.45 21.57
N ILE A 248 -0.26 0.42 20.55
CA ILE A 248 -1.57 0.82 20.03
C ILE A 248 -1.75 0.15 18.67
N TRP A 249 -2.78 -0.67 18.57
CA TRP A 249 -3.14 -1.36 17.34
C TRP A 249 -4.55 -0.95 16.91
N ASP A 250 -4.65 -0.12 15.91
CA ASP A 250 -5.92 0.31 15.33
C ASP A 250 -6.40 -0.67 14.26
N GLU A 251 -7.72 -0.68 14.00
CA GLU A 251 -8.40 -1.63 13.08
C GLU A 251 -8.13 -3.12 13.42
N ALA A 252 -7.95 -3.43 14.70
CA ALA A 252 -7.66 -4.79 15.15
C ALA A 252 -8.72 -5.84 14.76
N PRO A 253 -10.05 -5.54 14.67
CA PRO A 253 -11.07 -6.51 14.27
C PRO A 253 -10.85 -7.17 12.90
N MET A 254 -10.12 -6.53 11.98
CA MET A 254 -9.82 -7.09 10.66
C MET A 254 -8.77 -8.21 10.69
N ALA A 255 -7.98 -8.29 11.74
CA ALA A 255 -6.92 -9.27 11.84
C ALA A 255 -7.45 -10.61 12.38
N PRO A 256 -6.92 -11.75 11.90
CA PRO A 256 -7.26 -13.03 12.47
C PRO A 256 -6.72 -13.16 13.90
N ARG A 257 -7.47 -13.86 14.75
CA ARG A 257 -7.12 -14.08 16.17
C ARG A 257 -5.68 -14.58 16.39
N TYR A 258 -5.15 -15.33 15.43
CA TYR A 258 -3.79 -15.86 15.50
C TYR A 258 -2.74 -14.75 15.57
N ALA A 259 -2.95 -13.60 14.92
CA ALA A 259 -2.06 -12.45 15.06
C ALA A 259 -1.94 -12.00 16.51
N LEU A 260 -3.08 -11.84 17.19
CA LEU A 260 -3.13 -11.42 18.59
C LEU A 260 -2.46 -12.47 19.52
N GLU A 261 -2.67 -13.75 19.23
CA GLU A 261 -2.11 -14.87 19.97
C GLU A 261 -0.58 -14.95 19.81
N ILE A 262 -0.07 -14.75 18.60
CA ILE A 262 1.37 -14.72 18.32
C ILE A 262 2.02 -13.55 19.06
N ILE A 263 1.45 -12.35 18.99
CA ILE A 263 1.95 -11.17 19.71
C ILE A 263 2.02 -11.45 21.21
N GLY A 264 0.95 -12.04 21.77
CA GLY A 264 0.91 -12.39 23.18
C GLY A 264 2.00 -13.39 23.60
N ARG A 265 2.31 -14.38 22.75
CA ARG A 265 3.43 -15.33 22.99
C ARG A 265 4.77 -14.63 22.86
N THR A 266 5.00 -13.92 21.77
CA THR A 266 6.26 -13.23 21.48
C THR A 266 6.64 -12.24 22.59
N LEU A 267 5.70 -11.43 23.07
CA LEU A 267 5.98 -10.48 24.15
C LEU A 267 6.28 -11.19 25.49
N ARG A 268 5.60 -12.30 25.81
CA ARG A 268 5.95 -13.11 27.00
C ARG A 268 7.36 -13.67 26.92
N ASP A 269 7.74 -14.19 25.75
CA ASP A 269 9.07 -14.74 25.53
C ASP A 269 10.16 -13.66 25.63
N ILE A 270 9.95 -12.49 24.99
CA ILE A 270 10.88 -11.35 25.04
C ILE A 270 11.02 -10.80 26.47
N MET A 271 9.92 -10.69 27.22
CA MET A 271 9.90 -10.16 28.59
C MET A 271 10.25 -11.22 29.65
N ASN A 272 10.37 -12.48 29.25
CA ASN A 272 10.64 -13.62 30.10
C ASN A 272 9.70 -13.69 31.31
N ASN A 273 8.39 -13.47 31.08
CA ASN A 273 7.37 -13.58 32.14
C ASN A 273 6.04 -14.13 31.58
N ASN A 274 5.17 -14.63 32.45
CA ASN A 274 3.90 -15.25 32.07
C ASN A 274 2.69 -14.29 32.09
N LEU A 275 2.91 -13.02 32.39
CA LEU A 275 1.84 -12.02 32.34
C LEU A 275 1.25 -11.89 30.92
N PRO A 276 -0.03 -11.54 30.77
CA PRO A 276 -0.60 -11.26 29.47
C PRO A 276 0.28 -10.24 28.73
N PHE A 277 0.67 -10.58 27.48
CA PHE A 277 1.55 -9.76 26.64
C PHE A 277 2.88 -9.33 27.31
N GLY A 278 3.42 -10.17 28.20
CA GLY A 278 4.65 -9.84 28.92
C GLY A 278 4.51 -8.65 29.88
N GLY A 279 3.29 -8.32 30.32
CA GLY A 279 2.99 -7.18 31.19
C GLY A 279 2.90 -5.83 30.48
N LYS A 280 3.08 -5.78 29.15
CA LYS A 280 2.97 -4.54 28.36
C LYS A 280 1.52 -4.06 28.27
N ILE A 281 1.35 -2.76 28.06
CA ILE A 281 0.03 -2.17 27.83
C ILE A 281 -0.33 -2.36 26.35
N ILE A 282 -1.46 -3.02 26.08
CA ILE A 282 -1.99 -3.27 24.75
C ILE A 282 -3.33 -2.54 24.59
N ILE A 283 -3.40 -1.66 23.62
CA ILE A 283 -4.61 -0.93 23.28
C ILE A 283 -5.02 -1.35 21.88
N LEU A 284 -6.17 -1.99 21.76
CA LEU A 284 -6.80 -2.34 20.47
C LEU A 284 -7.90 -1.35 20.18
N GLY A 285 -7.91 -0.77 18.98
CA GLY A 285 -8.97 0.06 18.45
C GLY A 285 -9.71 -0.64 17.32
N GLY A 286 -10.98 -0.30 17.10
CA GLY A 286 -11.73 -0.72 15.92
C GLY A 286 -13.23 -0.85 16.15
N ASP A 287 -13.93 -1.33 15.12
CA ASP A 287 -15.38 -1.48 15.09
C ASP A 287 -15.75 -2.85 14.50
N PHE A 288 -16.38 -3.73 15.28
CA PHE A 288 -16.80 -5.07 14.83
C PHE A 288 -17.99 -5.05 13.86
N ARG A 289 -18.63 -3.91 13.62
CA ARG A 289 -19.63 -3.72 12.56
C ARG A 289 -19.00 -3.66 11.18
N GLN A 290 -17.70 -3.32 11.13
CA GLN A 290 -16.90 -3.30 9.92
C GLN A 290 -16.46 -4.71 9.50
N LEU A 291 -15.48 -4.79 8.60
CA LEU A 291 -15.01 -6.04 8.03
C LEU A 291 -14.37 -6.95 9.08
N LEU A 292 -14.67 -8.24 8.96
CA LEU A 292 -13.99 -9.32 9.67
C LEU A 292 -12.80 -9.85 8.86
N PRO A 293 -11.92 -10.69 9.48
CA PRO A 293 -10.83 -11.34 8.78
C PRO A 293 -11.31 -12.08 7.52
N ILE A 294 -10.52 -12.02 6.46
CA ILE A 294 -10.84 -12.72 5.20
C ILE A 294 -10.26 -14.13 5.25
N LYS A 295 -11.08 -15.12 4.94
CA LYS A 295 -10.67 -16.50 4.69
C LYS A 295 -11.17 -16.92 3.30
N LEU A 296 -10.23 -17.25 2.40
CA LEU A 296 -10.58 -17.76 1.07
C LEU A 296 -11.43 -19.03 1.20
N HIS A 297 -12.58 -19.05 0.53
CA HIS A 297 -13.56 -20.16 0.57
C HIS A 297 -14.04 -20.55 1.98
N GLY A 298 -13.87 -19.64 2.97
CA GLY A 298 -14.29 -19.88 4.34
C GLY A 298 -15.82 -19.80 4.50
N THR A 299 -16.38 -20.69 5.32
CA THR A 299 -17.76 -20.60 5.77
C THR A 299 -17.95 -19.45 6.75
N ARG A 300 -19.19 -18.96 6.93
CA ARG A 300 -19.53 -17.91 7.91
C ARG A 300 -19.00 -18.25 9.32
N SER A 301 -19.17 -19.49 9.77
CA SER A 301 -18.68 -19.95 11.07
C SER A 301 -17.16 -19.88 11.19
N GLU A 302 -16.44 -20.26 10.15
CA GLU A 302 -14.97 -20.20 10.14
C GLU A 302 -14.46 -18.76 10.16
N ILE A 303 -15.10 -17.84 9.43
CA ILE A 303 -14.76 -16.42 9.43
C ILE A 303 -14.99 -15.81 10.82
N VAL A 304 -16.14 -16.09 11.42
CA VAL A 304 -16.47 -15.62 12.78
C VAL A 304 -15.47 -16.17 13.79
N ASN A 305 -15.08 -17.44 13.71
CA ASN A 305 -14.09 -18.05 14.57
C ASN A 305 -12.67 -17.47 14.41
N LEU A 306 -12.37 -16.80 13.31
CA LEU A 306 -11.11 -16.07 13.11
C LEU A 306 -11.08 -14.71 13.85
N SER A 307 -12.23 -14.18 14.26
CA SER A 307 -12.28 -12.90 14.97
C SER A 307 -11.44 -12.94 16.26
N ILE A 308 -10.77 -11.82 16.55
CA ILE A 308 -9.97 -11.64 17.78
C ILE A 308 -10.78 -11.88 19.06
N LYS A 309 -12.12 -11.73 19.02
CA LYS A 309 -13.02 -12.07 20.16
C LYS A 309 -12.95 -13.54 20.56
N PHE A 310 -12.61 -14.44 19.63
CA PHE A 310 -12.47 -15.88 19.88
C PHE A 310 -11.04 -16.29 20.27
N SER A 311 -10.12 -15.33 20.40
CA SER A 311 -8.80 -15.58 20.93
C SER A 311 -8.85 -15.88 22.43
N TYR A 312 -8.02 -16.85 22.87
CA TYR A 312 -7.90 -17.18 24.30
C TYR A 312 -7.33 -16.03 25.14
N VAL A 313 -6.67 -15.03 24.51
CA VAL A 313 -6.17 -13.84 25.19
C VAL A 313 -7.21 -12.73 25.30
N TRP A 314 -8.33 -12.81 24.57
CA TRP A 314 -9.39 -11.79 24.59
C TRP A 314 -9.96 -11.54 25.99
N LYS A 315 -10.02 -12.58 26.84
CA LYS A 315 -10.51 -12.49 28.23
C LYS A 315 -9.74 -11.49 29.10
N TYR A 316 -8.54 -11.08 28.69
CA TYR A 316 -7.74 -10.09 29.41
C TYR A 316 -8.08 -8.65 29.03
N PHE A 317 -8.87 -8.43 27.98
CA PHE A 317 -9.20 -7.10 27.48
C PHE A 317 -10.41 -6.52 28.22
N THR A 318 -10.23 -5.28 28.71
CA THR A 318 -11.32 -4.44 29.20
C THR A 318 -11.85 -3.63 28.02
N SER A 319 -13.16 -3.77 27.70
CA SER A 319 -13.78 -3.12 26.55
C SER A 319 -14.43 -1.80 26.95
N PHE A 320 -14.17 -0.77 26.15
CA PHE A 320 -14.81 0.55 26.23
C PHE A 320 -15.54 0.84 24.93
N SER A 321 -16.74 1.43 25.02
CA SER A 321 -17.51 1.84 23.83
C SER A 321 -17.62 3.36 23.76
N LEU A 322 -17.20 3.93 22.62
CA LEU A 322 -17.37 5.33 22.26
C LEU A 322 -18.66 5.47 21.46
N SER A 323 -19.77 5.78 22.11
CA SER A 323 -21.10 5.82 21.50
C SER A 323 -21.43 7.13 20.76
N LYS A 324 -20.65 8.20 20.97
CA LYS A 324 -20.90 9.49 20.33
C LYS A 324 -20.18 9.56 18.99
N ASN A 325 -20.94 9.59 17.90
CA ASN A 325 -20.37 9.87 16.58
C ASN A 325 -19.95 11.34 16.51
N MET A 326 -18.66 11.59 16.26
CA MET A 326 -18.09 12.94 16.17
C MET A 326 -17.89 13.40 14.71
N ARG A 327 -18.26 12.58 13.74
CA ARG A 327 -18.03 12.84 12.31
C ARG A 327 -19.25 13.32 11.56
N VAL A 328 -20.45 13.02 12.07
CA VAL A 328 -21.71 13.44 11.47
C VAL A 328 -22.09 14.85 11.93
N LEU A 329 -22.67 15.63 11.03
CA LEU A 329 -23.26 16.90 11.36
C LEU A 329 -24.52 16.70 12.22
N PRO A 330 -24.92 17.68 13.04
CA PRO A 330 -26.12 17.56 13.88
C PRO A 330 -27.39 17.19 13.12
N GLU A 331 -27.53 17.66 11.89
CA GLU A 331 -28.66 17.39 10.99
C GLU A 331 -28.66 15.97 10.42
N GLU A 332 -27.54 15.25 10.50
CA GLU A 332 -27.37 13.89 9.97
C GLU A 332 -27.53 12.79 11.04
N ASN A 333 -28.02 13.14 12.22
CA ASN A 333 -28.16 12.19 13.34
C ASN A 333 -29.07 10.99 13.00
N GLU A 334 -30.10 11.18 12.18
CA GLU A 334 -30.97 10.08 11.75
C GLU A 334 -30.23 9.10 10.85
N PHE A 335 -29.42 9.60 9.92
CA PHE A 335 -28.57 8.76 9.07
C PHE A 335 -27.50 8.04 9.90
N ALA A 336 -26.89 8.70 10.88
CA ALA A 336 -25.94 8.06 11.80
C ALA A 336 -26.59 6.91 12.59
N LYS A 337 -27.84 7.08 13.04
CA LYS A 337 -28.61 6.04 13.70
C LYS A 337 -28.97 4.89 12.76
N PHE A 338 -29.33 5.20 11.51
CA PHE A 338 -29.55 4.21 10.47
C PHE A 338 -28.30 3.35 10.24
N LEU A 339 -27.12 3.97 10.12
CA LEU A 339 -25.84 3.27 9.97
C LEU A 339 -25.56 2.33 11.15
N LEU A 340 -25.74 2.80 12.38
CA LEU A 340 -25.54 1.95 13.57
C LEU A 340 -26.49 0.74 13.57
N ASN A 341 -27.77 0.97 13.31
CA ASN A 341 -28.77 -0.10 13.25
C ASN A 341 -28.47 -1.11 12.13
N MET A 342 -27.95 -0.63 10.99
CA MET A 342 -27.46 -1.48 9.90
C MET A 342 -26.27 -2.34 10.37
N GLY A 343 -25.29 -1.70 11.00
CA GLY A 343 -24.10 -2.39 11.51
C GLY A 343 -24.39 -3.40 12.61
N ASP A 344 -25.38 -3.13 13.45
CA ASP A 344 -25.85 -4.01 14.53
C ASP A 344 -26.83 -5.11 14.01
N GLY A 345 -27.20 -5.07 12.72
CA GLY A 345 -28.11 -6.03 12.10
C GLY A 345 -29.58 -5.85 12.49
N VAL A 346 -29.94 -4.73 13.14
CA VAL A 346 -31.32 -4.45 13.60
C VAL A 346 -32.28 -4.21 12.42
N LEU A 347 -31.73 -3.75 11.28
CA LEU A 347 -32.52 -3.44 10.08
C LEU A 347 -32.72 -4.63 9.16
N ASN A 348 -32.13 -5.79 9.46
CA ASN A 348 -32.23 -6.97 8.64
C ASN A 348 -33.65 -7.57 8.71
N ASP A 349 -34.21 -7.89 7.55
CA ASP A 349 -35.43 -8.70 7.45
C ASP A 349 -35.13 -10.20 7.68
N SER A 350 -36.16 -11.03 7.56
CA SER A 350 -36.04 -12.50 7.71
C SER A 350 -35.10 -13.17 6.68
N ASN A 351 -34.74 -12.46 5.62
CA ASN A 351 -33.89 -12.93 4.52
C ASN A 351 -32.50 -12.26 4.54
N ASP A 352 -32.14 -11.57 5.64
CA ASP A 352 -30.92 -10.78 5.79
C ASP A 352 -30.83 -9.57 4.83
N ASN A 353 -31.96 -9.09 4.26
CA ASN A 353 -31.98 -7.87 3.45
C ASN A 353 -32.16 -6.62 4.31
N VAL A 354 -31.63 -5.48 3.85
CA VAL A 354 -31.78 -4.17 4.46
C VAL A 354 -32.47 -3.24 3.48
N HIS A 355 -33.55 -2.57 3.93
CA HIS A 355 -34.18 -1.50 3.17
C HIS A 355 -33.34 -0.23 3.23
N LEU A 356 -32.94 0.26 2.05
CA LEU A 356 -32.18 1.49 1.93
C LEU A 356 -33.14 2.70 1.87
N PRO A 357 -32.73 3.89 2.38
CA PRO A 357 -33.50 5.10 2.24
C PRO A 357 -33.69 5.49 0.76
N ASP A 358 -34.91 5.86 0.37
CA ASP A 358 -35.25 6.18 -1.03
C ASP A 358 -34.38 7.28 -1.64
N ASN A 359 -33.97 8.25 -0.84
CA ASN A 359 -33.09 9.34 -1.25
C ASN A 359 -31.64 8.90 -1.55
N CYS A 360 -31.27 7.68 -1.19
CA CYS A 360 -29.97 7.09 -1.49
C CYS A 360 -30.00 6.18 -2.74
N ILE A 361 -31.17 5.98 -3.35
CA ILE A 361 -31.36 5.06 -4.48
C ILE A 361 -31.37 5.87 -5.79
N ALA A 362 -30.42 5.56 -6.69
CA ALA A 362 -30.39 6.13 -8.02
C ALA A 362 -31.49 5.52 -8.92
N SER A 363 -31.82 6.19 -10.02
CA SER A 363 -32.77 5.66 -10.99
C SER A 363 -32.27 4.35 -11.64
N ILE A 364 -33.18 3.48 -12.04
CA ILE A 364 -32.85 2.12 -12.58
C ILE A 364 -31.91 2.17 -13.81
N ASN A 365 -31.97 3.26 -14.60
CA ASN A 365 -31.17 3.44 -15.81
C ASN A 365 -29.94 4.35 -15.60
N ALA A 366 -29.63 4.71 -14.35
CA ALA A 366 -28.50 5.57 -14.04
C ALA A 366 -27.17 4.87 -14.32
N ASN A 367 -26.25 5.59 -14.97
CA ASN A 367 -24.86 5.16 -15.10
C ASN A 367 -24.06 5.74 -13.93
N ILE A 368 -23.67 4.90 -13.00
CA ILE A 368 -22.99 5.32 -11.76
C ILE A 368 -21.66 6.06 -12.05
N ALA A 369 -20.96 5.74 -13.14
CA ALA A 369 -19.73 6.42 -13.54
C ALA A 369 -20.02 7.86 -13.96
N GLU A 370 -21.07 8.07 -14.76
CA GLU A 370 -21.52 9.39 -15.21
C GLU A 370 -22.09 10.21 -14.05
N ASP A 371 -22.94 9.62 -13.20
CA ASP A 371 -23.56 10.29 -12.05
C ASP A 371 -22.55 10.85 -11.04
N ILE A 372 -21.42 10.18 -10.89
CA ILE A 372 -20.39 10.59 -9.94
C ILE A 372 -19.37 11.52 -10.57
N TYR A 373 -18.95 11.28 -11.83
CA TYR A 373 -17.75 11.89 -12.40
C TYR A 373 -17.98 12.80 -13.60
N ASP A 374 -19.03 12.62 -14.42
CA ASP A 374 -19.18 13.31 -15.70
C ASP A 374 -19.21 14.85 -15.56
N GLU A 375 -20.02 15.38 -14.64
CA GLU A 375 -20.09 16.82 -14.38
C GLU A 375 -18.73 17.38 -13.90
N LEU A 376 -18.04 16.67 -13.00
CA LEU A 376 -16.74 17.07 -12.48
C LEU A 376 -15.66 17.09 -13.56
N ILE A 377 -15.71 16.13 -14.48
CA ILE A 377 -14.78 16.03 -15.62
C ILE A 377 -15.04 17.17 -16.61
N ARG A 378 -16.29 17.40 -17.00
CA ARG A 378 -16.68 18.51 -17.91
C ARG A 378 -16.28 19.87 -17.35
N ASN A 379 -16.47 20.08 -16.05
CA ASN A 379 -16.12 21.33 -15.37
C ASN A 379 -14.62 21.41 -15.00
N LYS A 380 -13.82 20.38 -15.30
CA LYS A 380 -12.38 20.28 -14.93
C LYS A 380 -12.13 20.41 -13.41
N GLU A 381 -13.08 19.97 -12.58
CA GLU A 381 -13.02 20.05 -11.13
C GLU A 381 -12.24 18.85 -10.53
N PHE A 382 -11.03 18.60 -11.02
CA PHE A 382 -10.23 17.42 -10.65
C PHE A 382 -9.93 17.31 -9.15
N ASN A 383 -9.85 18.43 -8.44
CA ASN A 383 -9.67 18.43 -6.98
C ASN A 383 -10.91 17.88 -6.25
N LYS A 384 -12.12 18.15 -6.75
CA LYS A 384 -13.37 17.59 -6.19
C LYS A 384 -13.50 16.12 -6.59
N MET A 385 -13.15 15.79 -7.84
CA MET A 385 -13.15 14.42 -8.34
C MET A 385 -12.28 13.50 -7.45
N ALA A 386 -11.15 14.02 -6.93
CA ALA A 386 -10.28 13.32 -6.01
C ALA A 386 -10.96 12.91 -4.70
N LYS A 387 -12.01 13.62 -4.28
CA LYS A 387 -12.79 13.36 -3.08
C LYS A 387 -14.04 12.50 -3.32
N CYS A 388 -14.20 12.00 -4.53
CA CYS A 388 -15.27 11.08 -4.91
C CYS A 388 -14.74 9.66 -5.06
N ALA A 389 -15.61 8.66 -4.92
CA ALA A 389 -15.31 7.28 -5.24
C ALA A 389 -16.57 6.49 -5.59
N ILE A 390 -16.39 5.42 -6.36
CA ILE A 390 -17.42 4.40 -6.56
C ILE A 390 -16.97 3.13 -5.85
N LEU A 391 -17.86 2.57 -5.05
CA LEU A 391 -17.59 1.37 -4.24
C LEU A 391 -18.37 0.19 -4.80
N SER A 392 -17.71 -0.95 -5.00
CA SER A 392 -18.37 -2.20 -5.40
C SER A 392 -17.85 -3.37 -4.57
N ALA A 393 -18.61 -4.44 -4.50
CA ALA A 393 -18.22 -5.63 -3.74
C ALA A 393 -17.11 -6.44 -4.44
N ARG A 394 -17.00 -6.39 -5.77
CA ARG A 394 -16.16 -7.29 -6.58
C ARG A 394 -15.10 -6.53 -7.40
N ASN A 395 -13.90 -7.12 -7.51
CA ASN A 395 -12.83 -6.53 -8.32
C ASN A 395 -13.21 -6.37 -9.80
N LYS A 396 -13.92 -7.35 -10.39
CA LYS A 396 -14.33 -7.29 -11.80
C LYS A 396 -15.22 -6.08 -12.09
N ASP A 397 -16.19 -5.79 -11.23
CA ASP A 397 -17.11 -4.66 -11.39
C ASP A 397 -16.34 -3.32 -11.21
N VAL A 398 -15.40 -3.30 -10.26
CA VAL A 398 -14.47 -2.17 -10.05
C VAL A 398 -13.63 -1.88 -11.30
N ASP A 399 -13.05 -2.91 -11.92
CA ASP A 399 -12.22 -2.75 -13.13
C ASP A 399 -13.06 -2.23 -14.30
N GLU A 400 -14.29 -2.72 -14.45
CA GLU A 400 -15.25 -2.27 -15.48
C GLU A 400 -15.61 -0.79 -15.31
N ILE A 401 -15.96 -0.37 -14.08
CA ILE A 401 -16.30 1.02 -13.77
C ILE A 401 -15.08 1.95 -13.97
N ASN A 402 -13.89 1.51 -13.55
CA ASN A 402 -12.67 2.30 -13.74
C ASN A 402 -12.38 2.57 -15.21
N ILE A 403 -12.59 1.59 -16.10
CA ILE A 403 -12.44 1.76 -17.55
C ILE A 403 -13.46 2.78 -18.06
N GLN A 404 -14.74 2.68 -17.66
CA GLN A 404 -15.78 3.62 -18.06
C GLN A 404 -15.41 5.07 -17.68
N VAL A 405 -14.93 5.31 -16.45
CA VAL A 405 -14.52 6.65 -16.02
C VAL A 405 -13.31 7.17 -16.80
N VAL A 406 -12.32 6.31 -17.11
CA VAL A 406 -11.17 6.70 -17.96
C VAL A 406 -11.63 7.10 -19.37
N GLU A 407 -12.67 6.46 -19.91
CA GLU A 407 -13.26 6.81 -21.19
C GLU A 407 -13.96 8.18 -21.18
N LEU A 408 -14.55 8.57 -20.04
CA LEU A 408 -15.13 9.92 -19.87
C LEU A 408 -14.08 11.04 -19.83
N LEU A 409 -12.81 10.72 -19.46
CA LEU A 409 -11.75 11.72 -19.48
C LEU A 409 -11.42 12.12 -20.92
N ASP A 410 -11.81 13.34 -21.29
CA ASP A 410 -11.55 13.92 -22.60
C ASP A 410 -10.10 14.47 -22.70
N THR A 411 -9.13 13.55 -22.83
CA THR A 411 -7.74 13.92 -23.06
C THR A 411 -7.18 13.07 -24.19
N LEU A 412 -6.51 13.73 -25.15
CA LEU A 412 -5.82 13.06 -26.26
C LEU A 412 -4.53 12.37 -25.81
N GLU A 413 -4.04 12.69 -24.63
CA GLU A 413 -2.81 12.16 -24.07
C GLU A 413 -3.07 10.87 -23.28
N GLU A 414 -3.35 9.79 -23.99
CA GLU A 414 -3.42 8.45 -23.39
C GLU A 414 -2.11 7.71 -23.58
N ARG A 415 -1.58 7.10 -22.49
CA ARG A 415 -0.44 6.19 -22.57
C ARG A 415 -0.81 4.81 -22.05
N ILE A 416 -0.29 3.79 -22.72
CA ILE A 416 -0.45 2.38 -22.35
C ILE A 416 0.91 1.85 -21.95
N TYR A 417 1.06 1.51 -20.67
CA TYR A 417 2.27 0.93 -20.13
C TYR A 417 2.12 -0.59 -20.03
N THR A 418 2.93 -1.32 -20.77
CA THR A 418 3.00 -2.77 -20.67
C THR A 418 3.97 -3.21 -19.59
N SER A 419 3.65 -4.28 -18.86
CA SER A 419 4.56 -4.86 -17.88
C SER A 419 5.59 -5.78 -18.55
N ILE A 420 6.67 -6.06 -17.81
CA ILE A 420 7.60 -7.14 -18.11
C ILE A 420 7.29 -8.26 -17.12
N ASP A 421 6.93 -9.43 -17.65
CA ASP A 421 6.50 -10.57 -16.86
C ASP A 421 7.51 -11.71 -16.98
N SER A 422 7.87 -12.31 -15.84
CA SER A 422 8.80 -13.43 -15.76
C SER A 422 8.43 -14.36 -14.58
N THR A 423 9.14 -15.46 -14.47
CA THR A 423 8.99 -16.41 -13.36
C THR A 423 10.32 -16.58 -12.64
N GLU A 424 10.24 -16.80 -11.33
CA GLU A 424 11.36 -17.25 -10.53
C GLU A 424 11.15 -18.73 -10.19
N ASN A 425 12.22 -19.55 -10.32
CA ASN A 425 12.12 -20.99 -10.08
C ASN A 425 11.96 -21.26 -8.57
N CYS A 426 10.94 -22.02 -8.22
CA CYS A 426 10.63 -22.38 -6.83
C CYS A 426 11.19 -23.72 -6.35
N SER A 427 12.05 -24.42 -7.09
CA SER A 427 12.67 -25.67 -6.58
C SER A 427 13.81 -26.18 -7.46
N ASP A 428 14.79 -26.82 -6.81
CA ASP A 428 15.93 -27.53 -7.39
C ASP A 428 15.59 -28.78 -8.24
N ASN A 429 14.34 -28.97 -8.62
CA ASN A 429 13.93 -30.07 -9.48
C ASN A 429 13.87 -29.62 -10.93
N ASP A 430 14.92 -29.94 -11.67
CA ASP A 430 15.17 -29.64 -13.08
C ASP A 430 14.13 -30.17 -14.10
N GLU A 431 13.01 -30.75 -13.68
CA GLU A 431 12.03 -31.39 -14.58
C GLU A 431 10.82 -30.52 -14.96
N ILE A 432 10.64 -29.31 -14.40
CA ILE A 432 9.53 -28.40 -14.74
C ILE A 432 10.03 -27.12 -15.45
N ASN A 433 11.13 -27.22 -16.18
CA ASN A 433 11.54 -26.17 -17.12
C ASN A 433 10.76 -26.25 -18.45
N GLU A 434 9.46 -26.53 -18.42
CA GLU A 434 8.59 -26.15 -19.53
C GLU A 434 8.60 -24.62 -19.59
N VAL A 435 9.16 -24.09 -20.67
CA VAL A 435 9.23 -22.66 -20.95
C VAL A 435 7.81 -22.09 -20.89
N ILE A 436 7.46 -21.48 -19.75
CA ILE A 436 6.16 -20.81 -19.61
C ILE A 436 6.17 -19.65 -20.59
N LEU A 437 5.25 -19.69 -21.54
CA LEU A 437 5.17 -18.70 -22.62
C LEU A 437 4.85 -17.32 -22.05
N PRO A 438 5.56 -16.25 -22.48
CA PRO A 438 5.27 -14.88 -22.04
C PRO A 438 3.81 -14.48 -22.22
N GLU A 439 3.15 -14.95 -23.27
CA GLU A 439 1.74 -14.67 -23.53
C GLU A 439 0.83 -15.22 -22.44
N TYR A 440 1.16 -16.39 -21.91
CA TYR A 440 0.43 -16.95 -20.76
C TYR A 440 0.63 -16.08 -19.53
N LEU A 441 1.87 -15.69 -19.22
CA LEU A 441 2.16 -14.79 -18.09
C LEU A 441 1.44 -13.46 -18.23
N ASN A 442 1.44 -12.87 -19.42
CA ASN A 442 0.78 -11.60 -19.73
C ASN A 442 -0.75 -11.69 -19.57
N SER A 443 -1.34 -12.88 -19.75
CA SER A 443 -2.77 -13.12 -19.54
C SER A 443 -3.16 -13.23 -18.06
N LEU A 444 -2.19 -13.48 -17.17
CA LEU A 444 -2.44 -13.61 -15.75
C LEU A 444 -2.77 -12.26 -15.12
N SER A 445 -3.86 -12.21 -14.37
CA SER A 445 -4.33 -10.98 -13.71
C SER A 445 -4.60 -11.21 -12.22
N PRO A 446 -3.57 -11.56 -11.41
CA PRO A 446 -3.77 -11.73 -9.98
C PRO A 446 -4.14 -10.39 -9.33
N SER A 447 -5.06 -10.43 -8.37
CA SER A 447 -5.58 -9.22 -7.71
C SER A 447 -4.50 -8.45 -6.94
N SER A 448 -3.39 -9.11 -6.58
CA SER A 448 -2.25 -8.52 -5.85
C SER A 448 -1.28 -7.74 -6.74
N LEU A 449 -1.36 -7.88 -8.07
CA LEU A 449 -0.49 -7.20 -9.03
C LEU A 449 -1.26 -6.18 -9.89
N PRO A 450 -0.56 -5.18 -10.47
CA PRO A 450 -1.16 -4.28 -11.45
C PRO A 450 -1.49 -5.04 -12.75
N PRO A 451 -2.36 -4.50 -13.63
CA PRO A 451 -2.66 -5.14 -14.90
C PRO A 451 -1.43 -5.16 -15.83
N TYR A 452 -1.37 -6.14 -16.75
CA TYR A 452 -0.34 -6.22 -17.79
C TYR A 452 -0.30 -4.93 -18.62
N LYS A 453 -1.47 -4.46 -19.05
CA LYS A 453 -1.64 -3.18 -19.77
C LYS A 453 -2.28 -2.17 -18.84
N LEU A 454 -1.51 -1.19 -18.43
CA LEU A 454 -1.97 -0.08 -17.59
C LEU A 454 -2.25 1.12 -18.50
N ARG A 455 -3.53 1.42 -18.73
CA ARG A 455 -3.99 2.59 -19.50
C ARG A 455 -4.13 3.78 -18.56
N LEU A 456 -3.41 4.85 -18.84
CA LEU A 456 -3.42 6.05 -18.02
C LEU A 456 -3.60 7.30 -18.88
N LYS A 457 -4.28 8.28 -18.31
CA LYS A 457 -4.42 9.64 -18.83
C LYS A 457 -4.04 10.64 -17.73
N PRO A 458 -3.63 11.87 -18.05
CA PRO A 458 -3.55 12.94 -17.07
C PRO A 458 -4.88 13.08 -16.31
N ASN A 459 -4.82 13.39 -15.02
CA ASN A 459 -5.94 13.44 -14.09
C ASN A 459 -6.58 12.09 -13.74
N CYS A 460 -6.03 10.96 -14.17
CA CYS A 460 -6.44 9.66 -13.62
C CYS A 460 -6.18 9.60 -12.12
N ILE A 461 -7.18 9.09 -11.39
CA ILE A 461 -7.01 8.74 -9.99
C ILE A 461 -6.54 7.30 -9.90
N VAL A 462 -5.44 7.09 -9.21
CA VAL A 462 -4.81 5.79 -9.02
C VAL A 462 -4.58 5.50 -7.54
N MET A 463 -4.38 4.25 -7.20
CA MET A 463 -4.08 3.80 -5.85
C MET A 463 -2.80 2.96 -5.85
N LEU A 464 -1.91 3.23 -4.91
CA LEU A 464 -0.76 2.36 -4.64
C LEU A 464 -1.20 1.00 -4.13
N ILE A 465 -0.56 -0.05 -4.64
CA ILE A 465 -0.83 -1.45 -4.22
C ILE A 465 0.32 -2.05 -3.41
N ARG A 466 1.35 -1.27 -3.12
CA ARG A 466 2.51 -1.63 -2.30
C ARG A 466 2.97 -0.44 -1.46
N ASN A 467 3.59 -0.74 -0.32
CA ASN A 467 4.29 0.28 0.46
C ASN A 467 5.62 0.58 -0.24
N LEU A 468 5.84 1.83 -0.62
CA LEU A 468 7.08 2.29 -1.24
C LEU A 468 7.95 3.08 -0.26
N SER A 469 7.33 4.00 0.49
CA SER A 469 7.98 4.79 1.55
C SER A 469 6.91 5.34 2.49
N ILE A 470 6.90 4.86 3.72
CA ILE A 470 5.94 5.32 4.74
C ILE A 470 6.17 6.79 5.06
N ASN A 471 7.44 7.21 5.13
CA ASN A 471 7.83 8.59 5.45
C ASN A 471 7.39 9.60 4.39
N GLU A 472 7.20 9.15 3.14
CA GLU A 472 6.69 9.96 2.03
C GLU A 472 5.16 9.84 1.86
N GLY A 473 4.49 9.09 2.73
CA GLY A 473 3.05 8.80 2.59
C GLY A 473 2.70 7.85 1.44
N LEU A 474 3.71 7.16 0.86
CA LEU A 474 3.55 6.23 -0.23
C LEU A 474 3.29 4.80 0.28
N CYS A 475 2.11 4.60 0.84
CA CYS A 475 1.66 3.33 1.41
C CYS A 475 0.65 2.63 0.50
N ASN A 476 0.49 1.33 0.68
CA ASN A 476 -0.60 0.58 0.05
C ASN A 476 -1.96 1.21 0.43
N GLY A 477 -2.78 1.52 -0.57
CA GLY A 477 -4.05 2.22 -0.39
C GLY A 477 -3.97 3.74 -0.54
N THR A 478 -2.77 4.35 -0.58
CA THR A 478 -2.63 5.79 -0.86
C THR A 478 -3.17 6.09 -2.25
N ARG A 479 -4.13 7.04 -2.34
CA ARG A 479 -4.67 7.52 -3.60
C ARG A 479 -3.84 8.70 -4.12
N LEU A 480 -3.66 8.70 -5.42
CA LEU A 480 -2.87 9.71 -6.13
C LEU A 480 -3.65 10.18 -7.36
N ILE A 481 -3.43 11.42 -7.78
CA ILE A 481 -3.86 11.90 -9.09
C ILE A 481 -2.63 12.07 -9.99
N ILE A 482 -2.73 11.59 -11.20
CA ILE A 482 -1.67 11.71 -12.20
C ILE A 482 -1.66 13.12 -12.75
N ILE A 483 -0.51 13.79 -12.67
CA ILE A 483 -0.29 15.12 -13.24
C ILE A 483 0.31 14.98 -14.63
N GLU A 484 1.34 14.15 -14.78
CA GLU A 484 2.15 14.04 -15.98
C GLU A 484 2.61 12.60 -16.21
N LEU A 485 2.67 12.18 -17.45
CA LEU A 485 3.03 10.84 -17.89
C LEU A 485 4.34 10.90 -18.67
N ALA A 486 5.41 10.25 -18.18
CA ALA A 486 6.64 10.00 -18.93
C ALA A 486 6.80 8.50 -19.23
N ASP A 487 7.86 8.10 -19.90
CA ASP A 487 8.05 6.72 -20.31
C ASP A 487 8.42 5.80 -19.14
N HIS A 488 9.21 6.31 -18.19
CA HIS A 488 9.72 5.56 -17.05
C HIS A 488 9.28 6.13 -15.70
N LEU A 489 8.67 7.31 -15.67
CA LEU A 489 8.18 7.98 -14.48
C LEU A 489 6.76 8.49 -14.61
N LEU A 490 6.03 8.48 -13.50
CA LEU A 490 4.74 9.15 -13.36
C LEU A 490 4.87 10.25 -12.31
N LYS A 491 4.51 11.48 -12.66
CA LYS A 491 4.39 12.59 -11.71
C LYS A 491 2.98 12.62 -11.16
N CYS A 492 2.85 12.48 -9.86
CA CYS A 492 1.59 12.34 -9.17
C CYS A 492 1.47 13.31 -8.00
N LYS A 493 0.26 13.59 -7.57
CA LYS A 493 -0.05 14.33 -6.34
C LYS A 493 -0.79 13.44 -5.37
N ILE A 494 -0.40 13.44 -4.11
CA ILE A 494 -1.03 12.65 -3.05
C ILE A 494 -2.41 13.21 -2.71
N LEU A 495 -3.40 12.32 -2.59
CA LEU A 495 -4.81 12.67 -2.29
C LEU A 495 -5.25 12.23 -0.90
N THR A 496 -4.55 11.30 -0.25
CA THR A 496 -4.94 10.71 1.04
C THR A 496 -3.76 10.63 2.01
N GLY A 497 -4.02 10.65 3.32
CA GLY A 497 -3.01 10.59 4.38
C GLY A 497 -2.44 11.97 4.75
N ASP A 498 -1.36 11.98 5.55
CA ASP A 498 -0.79 13.21 6.10
C ASP A 498 -0.04 14.07 5.08
N LYS A 499 0.33 13.47 3.95
CA LYS A 499 1.09 14.12 2.86
C LYS A 499 0.21 14.59 1.72
N VAL A 500 -1.09 14.82 1.97
CA VAL A 500 -2.03 15.32 0.95
C VAL A 500 -1.52 16.63 0.33
N GLY A 501 -1.45 16.64 -0.99
CA GLY A 501 -0.97 17.79 -1.77
C GLY A 501 0.48 17.69 -2.22
N ASP A 502 1.28 16.80 -1.63
CA ASP A 502 2.69 16.63 -2.01
C ASP A 502 2.79 16.01 -3.42
N ILE A 503 3.78 16.50 -4.17
CA ILE A 503 4.12 15.97 -5.48
C ILE A 503 5.12 14.84 -5.29
N VAL A 504 4.80 13.69 -5.87
CA VAL A 504 5.63 12.49 -5.82
C VAL A 504 5.82 11.91 -7.22
N PHE A 505 6.87 11.14 -7.37
CA PHE A 505 7.20 10.51 -8.63
C PHE A 505 7.24 9.01 -8.43
N LEU A 506 6.61 8.26 -9.31
CA LEU A 506 6.56 6.81 -9.26
C LEU A 506 7.36 6.24 -10.42
N ASN A 507 8.22 5.29 -10.13
CA ASN A 507 8.90 4.44 -11.10
C ASN A 507 8.25 3.05 -11.12
N ARG A 508 8.55 2.26 -12.15
CA ARG A 508 8.22 0.83 -12.15
C ARG A 508 9.03 0.12 -11.07
N ILE A 509 8.43 -0.89 -10.47
CA ILE A 509 9.09 -1.79 -9.52
C ILE A 509 8.81 -3.24 -9.88
N THR A 510 9.61 -4.14 -9.36
CA THR A 510 9.37 -5.57 -9.49
C THR A 510 8.43 -6.04 -8.38
N LEU A 511 7.35 -6.69 -8.77
CA LEU A 511 6.29 -7.18 -7.90
C LEU A 511 6.22 -8.71 -8.01
N TYR A 512 6.03 -9.38 -6.88
CA TYR A 512 5.98 -10.84 -6.78
C TYR A 512 4.59 -11.30 -6.39
N CYS A 513 4.15 -12.40 -7.01
CA CYS A 513 2.94 -13.11 -6.63
C CYS A 513 3.32 -14.56 -6.31
N GLU A 514 3.37 -14.85 -5.03
CA GLU A 514 3.74 -16.15 -4.47
C GLU A 514 2.48 -16.94 -4.09
N ASN A 515 2.58 -18.27 -4.07
CA ASN A 515 1.56 -19.18 -3.55
C ASN A 515 0.18 -19.14 -4.26
N VAL A 516 0.08 -18.49 -5.43
CA VAL A 516 -1.14 -18.48 -6.26
C VAL A 516 -0.99 -19.41 -7.46
N TYR A 517 0.22 -19.51 -7.98
CA TYR A 517 0.62 -20.35 -9.11
C TYR A 517 1.66 -21.37 -8.65
N PRO A 518 1.92 -22.44 -9.41
CA PRO A 518 2.97 -23.42 -9.10
C PRO A 518 4.40 -22.87 -9.27
N PHE A 519 4.53 -21.58 -9.57
CA PHE A 519 5.78 -20.84 -9.71
C PHE A 519 5.61 -19.46 -9.07
N THR A 520 6.69 -18.80 -8.69
CA THR A 520 6.67 -17.39 -8.28
C THR A 520 6.56 -16.52 -9.52
N PHE A 521 5.42 -15.84 -9.66
CA PHE A 521 5.15 -14.94 -10.77
C PHE A 521 5.72 -13.54 -10.45
N LYS A 522 6.51 -13.00 -11.37
CA LYS A 522 7.20 -11.72 -11.27
C LYS A 522 6.69 -10.77 -12.34
N ARG A 523 6.26 -9.58 -11.94
CA ARG A 523 5.77 -8.52 -12.84
C ARG A 523 6.46 -7.20 -12.53
N ARG A 524 7.15 -6.62 -13.53
CA ARG A 524 7.70 -5.27 -13.45
C ARG A 524 6.71 -4.28 -14.07
N GLN A 525 6.13 -3.41 -13.25
CA GLN A 525 5.14 -2.42 -13.65
C GLN A 525 5.09 -1.29 -12.61
N PHE A 526 4.44 -0.17 -12.93
CA PHE A 526 4.08 0.84 -11.94
C PHE A 526 3.18 0.19 -10.87
N PRO A 527 3.49 0.37 -9.57
CA PRO A 527 2.78 -0.28 -8.46
C PRO A 527 1.42 0.35 -8.17
N ILE A 528 0.63 0.59 -9.19
CA ILE A 528 -0.66 1.30 -9.10
C ILE A 528 -1.77 0.58 -9.83
N LYS A 529 -3.00 0.87 -9.41
CA LYS A 529 -4.24 0.54 -10.13
C LYS A 529 -5.11 1.79 -10.24
N LEU A 530 -5.99 1.85 -11.24
CA LEU A 530 -7.04 2.87 -11.30
C LEU A 530 -7.90 2.82 -10.04
N ALA A 531 -8.33 3.98 -9.54
CA ALA A 531 -9.02 4.10 -8.27
C ALA A 531 -10.13 5.18 -8.27
N PHE A 532 -10.81 5.37 -9.39
CA PHE A 532 -12.11 6.04 -9.43
C PHE A 532 -13.16 5.15 -8.76
N ALA A 533 -13.11 3.87 -9.06
CA ALA A 533 -13.82 2.84 -8.31
C ALA A 533 -12.83 1.96 -7.54
N MET A 534 -13.28 1.45 -6.40
CA MET A 534 -12.51 0.50 -5.58
C MET A 534 -13.45 -0.49 -4.88
N THR A 535 -12.90 -1.60 -4.40
CA THR A 535 -13.71 -2.49 -3.57
C THR A 535 -14.06 -1.84 -2.24
N ILE A 536 -15.24 -2.14 -1.72
CA ILE A 536 -15.69 -1.66 -0.40
C ILE A 536 -14.62 -1.93 0.67
N ASN A 537 -13.96 -3.09 0.60
CA ASN A 537 -12.90 -3.44 1.55
C ASN A 537 -11.71 -2.46 1.52
N LYS A 538 -11.35 -1.95 0.34
CA LYS A 538 -10.24 -1.00 0.19
C LYS A 538 -10.60 0.44 0.55
N SER A 539 -11.89 0.76 0.63
CA SER A 539 -12.36 2.08 1.10
C SER A 539 -12.26 2.24 2.62
N GLN A 540 -12.00 1.15 3.34
CA GLN A 540 -11.86 1.21 4.80
C GLN A 540 -10.71 2.15 5.17
N GLY A 541 -10.94 3.03 6.15
CA GLY A 541 -10.00 4.07 6.54
C GLY A 541 -9.97 5.30 5.62
N GLN A 542 -10.75 5.36 4.53
CA GLN A 542 -10.88 6.54 3.67
C GLN A 542 -12.17 7.30 3.95
N THR A 543 -12.19 8.59 3.64
CA THR A 543 -13.37 9.46 3.74
C THR A 543 -13.56 10.19 2.42
N PHE A 544 -14.79 10.27 1.94
CA PHE A 544 -15.15 10.89 0.68
C PHE A 544 -16.24 11.94 0.87
N ASP A 545 -16.26 12.95 0.00
CA ASP A 545 -17.33 13.95 -0.01
C ASP A 545 -18.59 13.42 -0.74
N LYS A 546 -18.37 12.54 -1.76
CA LYS A 546 -19.44 11.90 -2.53
C LYS A 546 -19.06 10.48 -2.90
N ILE A 547 -19.96 9.53 -2.63
CA ILE A 547 -19.75 8.12 -3.02
C ILE A 547 -20.94 7.61 -3.83
N GLY A 548 -20.62 6.75 -4.81
CA GLY A 548 -21.58 5.87 -5.45
C GLY A 548 -21.35 4.44 -4.95
N ILE A 549 -22.40 3.72 -4.61
CA ILE A 549 -22.28 2.31 -4.20
C ILE A 549 -22.96 1.46 -5.26
N ASP A 550 -22.16 0.64 -5.95
CA ASP A 550 -22.66 -0.30 -6.95
C ASP A 550 -23.10 -1.60 -6.28
N LEU A 551 -24.41 -1.77 -6.16
CA LEU A 551 -25.07 -2.95 -5.61
C LEU A 551 -25.75 -3.81 -6.68
N ARG A 552 -25.38 -3.70 -7.97
CA ARG A 552 -25.87 -4.60 -9.03
C ARG A 552 -25.60 -6.07 -8.71
N LYS A 553 -24.60 -6.32 -7.89
CA LYS A 553 -24.31 -7.59 -7.26
C LYS A 553 -24.30 -7.43 -5.76
N ASP A 554 -24.88 -8.40 -5.07
CA ASP A 554 -24.97 -8.38 -3.61
C ASP A 554 -23.59 -8.36 -2.96
N VAL A 555 -23.53 -7.73 -1.79
CA VAL A 555 -22.40 -7.84 -0.88
C VAL A 555 -22.33 -9.28 -0.33
N PHE A 556 -21.13 -9.78 -0.09
CA PHE A 556 -20.94 -11.19 0.28
C PHE A 556 -20.21 -11.38 1.60
N ASN A 557 -19.71 -10.32 2.21
CA ASN A 557 -19.01 -10.38 3.50
C ASN A 557 -19.69 -9.51 4.55
N HIS A 558 -19.54 -9.95 5.82
CA HIS A 558 -19.95 -9.18 6.98
C HIS A 558 -19.41 -7.76 6.90
N GLY A 559 -20.24 -6.78 7.25
CA GLY A 559 -19.88 -5.38 7.37
C GLY A 559 -19.65 -4.62 6.06
N GLN A 560 -19.66 -5.28 4.87
CA GLN A 560 -19.42 -4.57 3.61
C GLN A 560 -20.43 -3.44 3.38
N LEU A 561 -21.71 -3.71 3.58
CA LEU A 561 -22.75 -2.69 3.40
C LEU A 561 -22.54 -1.52 4.36
N TYR A 562 -22.34 -1.82 5.65
CA TYR A 562 -22.06 -0.81 6.67
C TYR A 562 -20.81 0.01 6.33
N VAL A 563 -19.71 -0.63 5.91
CA VAL A 563 -18.51 0.08 5.47
C VAL A 563 -18.81 0.97 4.28
N GLY A 564 -19.51 0.48 3.25
CA GLY A 564 -19.85 1.27 2.07
C GLY A 564 -20.60 2.56 2.43
N PHE A 565 -21.65 2.46 3.24
CA PHE A 565 -22.47 3.61 3.63
C PHE A 565 -21.83 4.53 4.68
N SER A 566 -20.78 4.08 5.37
CA SER A 566 -20.09 4.88 6.41
C SER A 566 -18.91 5.71 5.87
N ARG A 567 -18.67 5.75 4.56
CA ARG A 567 -17.54 6.46 3.90
C ARG A 567 -18.01 7.78 3.31
#